data_9e730d6a82620712b9a79067e6c98cd7
#
_entry.id   9e730d6a82620712b9a79067e6c98cd7
#
_cell.length_a   1.000
_cell.length_b   1.000
_cell.length_c   1.000
_cell.angle_alpha   90.00
_cell.angle_beta   90.00
_cell.angle_gamma   90.00
#
_symmetry.space_group_name_H-M   'P 1'
#
loop_
_entity.id
_entity.type
_entity.pdbx_description
1 polymer ?
#
loop_
_entity_poly.entity_id
_entity_poly.type
_entity_poly.pdbx_seq_one_letter_code
_entity_poly.pdbx_strand_id
1 'polypeptide(L)'
;KEKASANIQIFQLNLLTNKEFSAVEKLGAPLHKFITAKDAFYIGTRKGKIIVIGSDARGTAYAIMELSRMAGVSPMAGWNDLKPQPRQNLSTQVGTEKIEIPRIEFRGLALNGSKWMNQKNYSQLARLMLRLRANTLWQVDGKHEAAYNKAVADSFDICIAENYKVTEITGKKHKKKHKKTLENVKMICAGNQMQLENVSPALVLEMLNNRDYLETKSEHREKSHRSEMHHDEDCAWIANVTNPKMVSLQLAMISDLAWNGEALQGGISSYLQNWLSSLFGNVAAKKIKPLMEEYYRLTSIRQPAFMAMPYGDTKFHSGEFGNELERYLYAYDLLKTKTANLERTLPADQRDGFFEIVKYPIFSAALIAEKELEAQEARDIARPGLFPNDDEAKASAAVSLNAFNTLKQLNAYYLKLGKGKWSSIIATDGAEMQAPQLPGTLPAKDIKLLMQDAFDRNQDLQPLVTFTKNITAKNAYDWTNAFQAPA
;
A
#
# COMPACT_ATOMS: atom_id res chain seq x y z
N LYS A 1 10.80 -50.16 -6.12
CA LYS A 1 10.61 -48.69 -6.06
C LYS A 1 9.78 -48.30 -7.27
N GLU A 2 8.46 -48.23 -7.14
CA GLU A 2 7.56 -47.65 -8.13
C GLU A 2 7.98 -46.17 -8.33
N LYS A 3 8.40 -45.84 -9.54
CA LYS A 3 8.53 -44.44 -9.97
C LYS A 3 7.12 -43.89 -10.07
N ALA A 4 6.63 -43.24 -9.05
CA ALA A 4 5.43 -42.41 -9.16
C ALA A 4 5.65 -41.46 -10.35
N SER A 5 4.83 -41.60 -11.38
CA SER A 5 4.93 -40.69 -12.54
C SER A 5 4.55 -39.32 -12.06
N ALA A 6 5.46 -38.34 -12.11
CA ALA A 6 5.21 -36.99 -11.67
C ALA A 6 4.01 -36.43 -12.47
N ASN A 7 2.96 -36.00 -11.77
CA ASN A 7 1.77 -35.39 -12.38
C ASN A 7 2.01 -33.97 -12.88
N ILE A 8 3.14 -33.34 -12.47
CA ILE A 8 3.53 -31.99 -12.87
C ILE A 8 4.93 -32.08 -13.50
N GLN A 9 5.09 -31.51 -14.68
CA GLN A 9 6.38 -31.35 -15.35
C GLN A 9 6.69 -29.88 -15.55
N ILE A 10 7.89 -29.47 -15.16
CA ILE A 10 8.34 -28.07 -15.20
C ILE A 10 9.54 -27.97 -16.13
N PHE A 11 9.50 -27.01 -17.04
CA PHE A 11 10.57 -26.73 -18.01
C PHE A 11 10.92 -25.24 -18.01
N GLN A 12 12.21 -24.96 -18.16
CA GLN A 12 12.74 -23.62 -18.36
C GLN A 12 13.44 -23.56 -19.73
N LEU A 13 12.83 -22.86 -20.69
CA LEU A 13 13.21 -22.94 -22.10
C LEU A 13 14.67 -22.58 -22.38
N ASN A 14 15.16 -21.51 -21.77
CA ASN A 14 16.52 -21.02 -22.01
C ASN A 14 17.64 -21.91 -21.42
N LEU A 15 17.28 -22.98 -20.68
CA LEU A 15 18.23 -23.98 -20.16
C LEU A 15 18.20 -25.29 -20.93
N LEU A 16 17.20 -25.52 -21.78
CA LEU A 16 17.03 -26.80 -22.50
C LEU A 16 18.11 -26.98 -23.55
N THR A 17 18.57 -28.20 -23.68
CA THR A 17 19.30 -28.68 -24.87
C THR A 17 18.36 -28.78 -26.07
N ASN A 18 18.89 -28.79 -27.28
CA ASN A 18 18.09 -28.97 -28.51
C ASN A 18 17.20 -30.22 -28.46
N LYS A 19 17.70 -31.33 -27.88
CA LYS A 19 16.96 -32.59 -27.72
C LYS A 19 15.79 -32.43 -26.75
N GLU A 20 16.03 -31.76 -25.61
CA GLU A 20 14.99 -31.48 -24.60
C GLU A 20 13.96 -30.50 -25.14
N PHE A 21 14.39 -29.46 -25.87
CA PHE A 21 13.49 -28.52 -26.52
C PHE A 21 12.54 -29.22 -27.50
N SER A 22 13.09 -30.06 -28.37
CA SER A 22 12.26 -30.87 -29.31
C SER A 22 11.29 -31.80 -28.56
N ALA A 23 11.66 -32.30 -27.40
CA ALA A 23 10.77 -33.11 -26.58
C ALA A 23 9.62 -32.28 -25.97
N VAL A 24 9.88 -31.06 -25.51
CA VAL A 24 8.87 -30.13 -25.01
C VAL A 24 7.93 -29.67 -26.14
N GLU A 25 8.46 -29.40 -27.33
CA GLU A 25 7.68 -29.00 -28.49
C GLU A 25 6.67 -30.10 -28.89
N LYS A 26 7.07 -31.37 -28.79
CA LYS A 26 6.17 -32.55 -29.04
C LYS A 26 5.06 -32.69 -28.00
N LEU A 27 5.10 -31.96 -26.87
CA LEU A 27 3.96 -31.90 -25.94
C LEU A 27 2.81 -31.07 -26.50
N GLY A 28 3.03 -30.30 -27.58
CA GLY A 28 2.00 -29.49 -28.23
C GLY A 28 1.70 -28.16 -27.48
N ALA A 29 2.62 -27.70 -26.64
CA ALA A 29 2.52 -26.36 -26.07
C ALA A 29 2.84 -25.29 -27.14
N PRO A 30 2.12 -24.14 -27.18
CA PRO A 30 2.30 -23.13 -28.22
C PRO A 30 3.52 -22.23 -27.93
N LEU A 31 4.71 -22.82 -27.96
CA LEU A 31 5.98 -22.17 -27.60
C LEU A 31 6.25 -20.87 -28.38
N HIS A 32 5.87 -20.85 -29.66
CA HIS A 32 6.06 -19.70 -30.54
C HIS A 32 5.41 -18.40 -30.04
N LYS A 33 4.40 -18.51 -29.18
CA LYS A 33 3.68 -17.36 -28.63
C LYS A 33 4.45 -16.62 -27.53
N PHE A 34 5.38 -17.29 -26.83
CA PHE A 34 6.01 -16.69 -25.65
C PHE A 34 7.52 -16.96 -25.51
N ILE A 35 8.13 -17.76 -26.40
CA ILE A 35 9.53 -18.17 -26.28
C ILE A 35 10.51 -16.98 -26.27
N THR A 36 10.20 -15.90 -26.98
CA THR A 36 11.04 -14.68 -27.06
C THR A 36 10.72 -13.64 -26.00
N ALA A 37 9.59 -13.80 -25.31
CA ALA A 37 9.15 -12.86 -24.29
C ALA A 37 9.87 -13.12 -22.96
N LYS A 38 10.31 -12.05 -22.29
CA LYS A 38 10.87 -12.14 -20.94
C LYS A 38 9.77 -12.39 -19.92
N ASP A 39 10.08 -13.11 -18.85
CA ASP A 39 9.21 -13.39 -17.71
C ASP A 39 7.91 -14.16 -18.09
N ALA A 40 7.78 -14.64 -19.31
CA ALA A 40 6.58 -15.27 -19.82
C ALA A 40 6.47 -16.75 -19.43
N PHE A 41 5.25 -17.26 -19.39
CA PHE A 41 5.04 -18.66 -19.07
C PHE A 41 3.79 -19.26 -19.72
N TYR A 42 3.77 -20.59 -19.71
CA TYR A 42 2.65 -21.44 -20.07
C TYR A 42 2.33 -22.44 -18.97
N ILE A 43 1.05 -22.62 -18.68
CA ILE A 43 0.51 -23.70 -17.84
C ILE A 43 -0.59 -24.38 -18.64
N GLY A 44 -0.49 -25.69 -18.78
CA GLY A 44 -1.54 -26.43 -19.47
C GLY A 44 -1.58 -27.93 -19.13
N THR A 45 -2.64 -28.61 -19.54
CA THR A 45 -2.79 -30.05 -19.35
C THR A 45 -2.49 -30.78 -20.63
N ARG A 46 -1.56 -31.73 -20.58
CA ARG A 46 -1.18 -32.58 -21.70
C ARG A 46 -0.99 -34.02 -21.24
N LYS A 47 -1.65 -34.96 -21.92
CA LYS A 47 -1.53 -36.39 -21.63
C LYS A 47 -1.70 -36.74 -20.15
N GLY A 48 -2.69 -36.13 -19.49
CA GLY A 48 -2.98 -36.36 -18.07
C GLY A 48 -2.01 -35.74 -17.10
N LYS A 49 -1.07 -34.89 -17.57
CA LYS A 49 -0.11 -34.17 -16.74
C LYS A 49 -0.29 -32.68 -16.85
N ILE A 50 0.06 -31.97 -15.78
CA ILE A 50 0.21 -30.50 -15.76
C ILE A 50 1.60 -30.16 -16.30
N ILE A 51 1.64 -29.40 -17.37
CA ILE A 51 2.87 -28.91 -17.99
C ILE A 51 3.05 -27.45 -17.67
N VAL A 52 4.17 -27.12 -17.08
CA VAL A 52 4.57 -25.75 -16.70
C VAL A 52 5.83 -25.39 -17.48
N ILE A 53 5.80 -24.31 -18.24
CA ILE A 53 6.92 -23.91 -19.08
C ILE A 53 7.16 -22.43 -18.87
N GLY A 54 8.36 -22.04 -18.43
CA GLY A 54 8.81 -20.65 -18.39
C GLY A 54 9.75 -20.32 -19.53
N SER A 55 9.65 -19.12 -20.09
CA SER A 55 10.62 -18.64 -21.10
C SER A 55 12.03 -18.52 -20.52
N ASP A 56 12.13 -18.14 -19.26
CA ASP A 56 13.34 -17.93 -18.49
C ASP A 56 13.17 -18.33 -17.01
N ALA A 57 14.11 -17.97 -16.15
CA ALA A 57 14.08 -18.30 -14.72
C ALA A 57 12.89 -17.65 -14.01
N ARG A 58 12.64 -16.35 -14.25
CA ARG A 58 11.51 -15.64 -13.64
C ARG A 58 10.19 -16.15 -14.17
N GLY A 59 10.05 -16.32 -15.47
CA GLY A 59 8.85 -16.91 -16.07
C GLY A 59 8.53 -18.29 -15.49
N THR A 60 9.54 -19.14 -15.27
CA THR A 60 9.36 -20.44 -14.60
C THR A 60 8.88 -20.29 -13.16
N ALA A 61 9.49 -19.38 -12.40
CA ALA A 61 9.13 -19.12 -11.02
C ALA A 61 7.70 -18.53 -10.92
N TYR A 62 7.34 -17.61 -11.82
CA TYR A 62 5.98 -17.05 -11.89
C TYR A 62 4.93 -18.08 -12.25
N ALA A 63 5.25 -19.01 -13.17
CA ALA A 63 4.38 -20.12 -13.49
C ALA A 63 4.09 -21.02 -12.27
N ILE A 64 5.10 -21.32 -11.46
CA ILE A 64 4.95 -22.09 -10.22
C ILE A 64 4.09 -21.32 -9.21
N MET A 65 4.29 -20.01 -9.05
CA MET A 65 3.47 -19.18 -8.18
C MET A 65 2.02 -19.10 -8.69
N GLU A 66 1.83 -19.02 -10.00
CA GLU A 66 0.50 -19.02 -10.62
C GLU A 66 -0.21 -20.36 -10.41
N LEU A 67 0.48 -21.48 -10.56
CA LEU A 67 -0.07 -22.79 -10.23
C LEU A 67 -0.50 -22.88 -8.76
N SER A 68 0.31 -22.32 -7.86
CA SER A 68 -0.03 -22.18 -6.43
C SER A 68 -1.29 -21.32 -6.23
N ARG A 69 -1.45 -20.22 -6.99
CA ARG A 69 -2.63 -19.34 -6.95
C ARG A 69 -3.88 -20.07 -7.47
N MET A 70 -3.76 -20.81 -8.57
CA MET A 70 -4.83 -21.67 -9.10
C MET A 70 -5.26 -22.75 -8.08
N ALA A 71 -4.33 -23.23 -7.25
CA ALA A 71 -4.60 -24.12 -6.13
C ALA A 71 -5.28 -23.42 -4.94
N GLY A 72 -5.50 -22.10 -5.00
CA GLY A 72 -6.19 -21.32 -3.98
C GLY A 72 -5.29 -20.71 -2.91
N VAL A 73 -3.97 -20.67 -3.14
CA VAL A 73 -3.03 -19.98 -2.26
C VAL A 73 -2.96 -18.49 -2.65
N SER A 74 -3.36 -17.61 -1.76
CA SER A 74 -3.27 -16.16 -2.01
C SER A 74 -1.83 -15.72 -2.31
N PRO A 75 -1.61 -14.76 -3.21
CA PRO A 75 -0.30 -14.13 -3.38
C PRO A 75 0.27 -13.53 -2.08
N MET A 76 -0.61 -13.17 -1.15
CA MET A 76 -0.22 -12.63 0.16
C MET A 76 0.19 -13.69 1.19
N ALA A 77 0.18 -14.98 0.82
CA ALA A 77 0.56 -16.06 1.73
C ALA A 77 1.99 -15.88 2.26
N GLY A 78 2.13 -15.88 3.58
CA GLY A 78 3.40 -15.65 4.28
C GLY A 78 3.79 -14.17 4.42
N TRP A 79 3.15 -13.27 3.67
CA TRP A 79 3.24 -11.82 3.87
C TRP A 79 2.25 -11.37 4.95
N ASN A 80 0.97 -11.65 4.75
CA ASN A 80 -0.05 -11.49 5.78
C ASN A 80 -0.10 -12.77 6.61
N ASP A 81 -0.35 -12.65 7.90
CA ASP A 81 -0.29 -13.79 8.83
C ASP A 81 -1.51 -14.75 8.69
N LEU A 82 -2.08 -14.82 7.49
CA LEU A 82 -3.10 -15.78 7.10
C LEU A 82 -2.48 -17.03 6.51
N LYS A 83 -2.95 -18.18 6.96
CA LYS A 83 -2.55 -19.48 6.42
C LYS A 83 -3.47 -19.85 5.25
N PRO A 84 -2.91 -20.41 4.17
CA PRO A 84 -3.73 -21.01 3.11
C PRO A 84 -4.63 -22.09 3.71
N GLN A 85 -5.89 -22.14 3.25
CA GLN A 85 -6.80 -23.18 3.69
C GLN A 85 -6.36 -24.53 3.09
N PRO A 86 -6.13 -25.56 3.92
CA PRO A 86 -5.70 -26.87 3.39
C PRO A 86 -6.80 -27.48 2.51
N ARG A 87 -6.38 -28.02 1.38
CA ARG A 87 -7.26 -28.76 0.46
C ARG A 87 -6.73 -30.18 0.31
N GLN A 88 -7.59 -31.16 0.49
CA GLN A 88 -7.20 -32.57 0.35
C GLN A 88 -6.94 -32.97 -1.12
N ASN A 89 -7.72 -32.41 -2.04
CA ASN A 89 -7.61 -32.70 -3.45
C ASN A 89 -7.59 -31.42 -4.27
N LEU A 90 -6.69 -31.36 -5.22
CA LEU A 90 -6.61 -30.32 -6.23
C LEU A 90 -6.81 -30.99 -7.60
N SER A 91 -7.77 -30.50 -8.36
CA SER A 91 -8.02 -30.95 -9.72
C SER A 91 -8.03 -29.75 -10.66
N THR A 92 -7.56 -29.96 -11.89
CA THR A 92 -7.69 -29.01 -12.99
C THR A 92 -8.44 -29.68 -14.13
N GLN A 93 -9.19 -28.90 -14.90
CA GLN A 93 -9.92 -29.41 -16.05
C GLN A 93 -8.93 -29.82 -17.14
N VAL A 94 -9.22 -30.95 -17.80
CA VAL A 94 -8.48 -31.38 -18.99
C VAL A 94 -8.68 -30.33 -20.09
N GLY A 95 -7.61 -29.95 -20.78
CA GLY A 95 -7.66 -28.91 -21.81
C GLY A 95 -7.45 -27.49 -21.28
N THR A 96 -7.26 -27.29 -19.98
CA THR A 96 -6.86 -25.97 -19.43
C THR A 96 -5.55 -25.53 -20.07
N GLU A 97 -5.53 -24.32 -20.62
CA GLU A 97 -4.34 -23.68 -21.17
C GLU A 97 -4.29 -22.23 -20.70
N LYS A 98 -3.14 -21.81 -20.24
CA LYS A 98 -2.87 -20.45 -19.82
C LYS A 98 -1.50 -20.02 -20.34
N ILE A 99 -1.49 -18.97 -21.15
CA ILE A 99 -0.27 -18.31 -21.60
C ILE A 99 -0.29 -16.93 -20.97
N GLU A 100 0.80 -16.57 -20.32
CA GLU A 100 0.95 -15.27 -19.68
C GLU A 100 2.24 -14.62 -20.15
N ILE A 101 2.09 -13.38 -20.60
CA ILE A 101 3.19 -12.50 -21.04
C ILE A 101 2.98 -11.16 -20.34
N PRO A 102 3.96 -10.66 -19.59
CA PRO A 102 3.79 -9.40 -18.88
C PRO A 102 3.65 -8.23 -19.86
N ARG A 103 2.70 -7.33 -19.58
CA ARG A 103 2.51 -6.10 -20.34
C ARG A 103 3.63 -5.09 -20.11
N ILE A 104 4.05 -4.93 -18.87
CA ILE A 104 5.11 -3.99 -18.47
C ILE A 104 6.38 -4.79 -18.15
N GLU A 105 7.52 -4.40 -18.75
CA GLU A 105 8.79 -5.13 -18.59
C GLU A 105 9.30 -5.07 -17.14
N PHE A 106 9.38 -3.87 -16.53
CA PHE A 106 9.87 -3.68 -15.16
C PHE A 106 8.72 -3.27 -14.24
N ARG A 107 8.45 -4.12 -13.25
CA ARG A 107 7.32 -4.01 -12.32
C ARG A 107 7.83 -4.08 -10.90
N GLY A 108 7.60 -3.05 -10.10
CA GLY A 108 8.18 -3.10 -8.77
C GLY A 108 7.85 -1.99 -7.81
N LEU A 109 8.75 -1.80 -6.86
CA LEU A 109 8.59 -0.94 -5.71
C LEU A 109 9.79 0.01 -5.57
N ALA A 110 9.51 1.23 -5.12
CA ALA A 110 10.48 2.12 -4.51
C ALA A 110 10.16 2.20 -3.01
N LEU A 111 11.15 1.91 -2.17
CA LEU A 111 11.00 1.93 -0.71
C LEU A 111 11.61 3.21 -0.15
N ASN A 112 10.77 4.07 0.41
CA ASN A 112 11.19 5.30 1.06
C ASN A 112 11.34 5.10 2.57
N GLY A 113 12.44 5.59 3.16
CA GLY A 113 12.63 5.67 4.61
C GLY A 113 12.64 4.34 5.35
N SER A 114 13.10 3.27 4.75
CA SER A 114 12.96 1.89 5.20
C SER A 114 13.87 1.50 6.39
N LYS A 115 13.72 2.17 7.54
CA LYS A 115 14.41 1.79 8.80
C LYS A 115 14.10 0.35 9.24
N TRP A 116 12.97 -0.23 8.78
CA TRP A 116 12.55 -1.60 9.10
C TRP A 116 13.20 -2.66 8.21
N MET A 117 13.94 -2.27 7.16
CA MET A 117 14.55 -3.19 6.21
C MET A 117 15.79 -3.86 6.82
N ASN A 118 15.62 -5.04 7.32
CA ASN A 118 16.69 -5.97 7.68
C ASN A 118 16.68 -7.18 6.72
N GLN A 119 17.68 -8.03 6.79
CA GLN A 119 17.81 -9.21 5.90
C GLN A 119 16.54 -10.08 5.87
N LYS A 120 15.93 -10.32 7.03
CA LYS A 120 14.72 -11.14 7.15
C LYS A 120 13.52 -10.48 6.43
N ASN A 121 13.30 -9.21 6.68
CA ASN A 121 12.21 -8.44 6.08
C ASN A 121 12.39 -8.31 4.57
N TYR A 122 13.63 -8.09 4.12
CA TYR A 122 13.96 -8.04 2.71
C TYR A 122 13.67 -9.36 2.00
N SER A 123 14.02 -10.50 2.61
CA SER A 123 13.68 -11.82 2.08
C SER A 123 12.16 -12.06 2.01
N GLN A 124 11.40 -11.55 2.97
CA GLN A 124 9.93 -11.64 2.93
C GLN A 124 9.35 -10.77 1.82
N LEU A 125 9.88 -9.55 1.64
CA LEU A 125 9.49 -8.68 0.54
C LEU A 125 9.81 -9.32 -0.83
N ALA A 126 11.00 -9.89 -0.99
CA ALA A 126 11.37 -10.59 -2.22
C ALA A 126 10.43 -11.76 -2.55
N ARG A 127 9.99 -12.51 -1.54
CA ARG A 127 8.96 -13.55 -1.70
C ARG A 127 7.60 -12.97 -2.10
N LEU A 128 7.20 -11.84 -1.53
CA LEU A 128 5.98 -11.14 -1.95
C LEU A 128 6.09 -10.70 -3.41
N MET A 129 7.20 -10.05 -3.78
CA MET A 129 7.45 -9.61 -5.16
C MET A 129 7.34 -10.77 -6.14
N LEU A 130 7.96 -11.91 -5.82
CA LEU A 130 7.85 -13.13 -6.65
C LEU A 130 6.40 -13.58 -6.83
N ARG A 131 5.59 -13.59 -5.77
CA ARG A 131 4.17 -13.97 -5.81
C ARG A 131 3.30 -12.96 -6.56
N LEU A 132 3.66 -11.70 -6.51
CA LEU A 132 3.02 -10.61 -7.23
C LEU A 132 3.55 -10.45 -8.67
N ARG A 133 4.52 -11.27 -9.09
CA ARG A 133 5.18 -11.18 -10.40
C ARG A 133 5.89 -9.83 -10.61
N ALA A 134 6.30 -9.19 -9.53
CA ALA A 134 7.15 -8.01 -9.55
C ALA A 134 8.63 -8.43 -9.67
N ASN A 135 9.41 -7.69 -10.44
CA ASN A 135 10.79 -8.02 -10.75
C ASN A 135 11.79 -6.90 -10.47
N THR A 136 11.34 -5.72 -10.02
CA THR A 136 12.21 -4.54 -9.89
C THR A 136 12.09 -3.92 -8.51
N LEU A 137 13.23 -3.63 -7.89
CA LEU A 137 13.33 -2.81 -6.70
C LEU A 137 14.08 -1.53 -7.02
N TRP A 138 13.44 -0.38 -6.80
CA TRP A 138 14.03 0.93 -7.01
C TRP A 138 14.67 1.45 -5.73
N GLN A 139 15.94 1.82 -5.81
CA GLN A 139 16.65 2.44 -4.71
C GLN A 139 16.59 3.96 -4.84
N VAL A 140 16.00 4.61 -3.83
CA VAL A 140 15.79 6.06 -3.87
C VAL A 140 17.06 6.84 -3.49
N ASP A 141 17.84 6.34 -2.53
CA ASP A 141 18.92 7.12 -1.91
C ASP A 141 20.35 6.63 -2.18
N GLY A 142 20.57 5.60 -2.97
CA GLY A 142 21.92 5.10 -3.35
C GLY A 142 22.90 4.78 -2.20
N LYS A 143 22.55 5.05 -0.95
CA LYS A 143 23.47 5.05 0.20
C LYS A 143 23.44 3.80 1.08
N HIS A 144 22.45 2.92 0.92
CA HIS A 144 22.22 1.81 1.86
C HIS A 144 22.01 0.45 1.19
N GLU A 145 22.81 0.14 0.19
CA GLU A 145 22.87 -1.24 -0.29
C GLU A 145 23.69 -2.08 0.71
N ALA A 146 23.05 -2.58 1.75
CA ALA A 146 23.68 -3.61 2.55
C ALA A 146 23.95 -4.84 1.67
N ALA A 147 25.13 -5.46 1.81
CA ALA A 147 25.56 -6.59 0.99
C ALA A 147 24.50 -7.74 0.96
N TYR A 148 23.71 -7.88 2.00
CA TYR A 148 22.64 -8.88 2.07
C TYR A 148 21.44 -8.55 1.16
N ASN A 149 21.13 -7.27 0.89
CA ASN A 149 20.05 -6.88 -0.01
C ASN A 149 20.35 -7.35 -1.43
N LYS A 150 21.60 -7.19 -1.84
CA LYS A 150 22.05 -7.64 -3.14
C LYS A 150 22.04 -9.17 -3.25
N ALA A 151 22.50 -9.89 -2.24
CA ALA A 151 22.48 -11.35 -2.24
C ALA A 151 21.05 -11.90 -2.30
N VAL A 152 20.09 -11.26 -1.63
CA VAL A 152 18.68 -11.63 -1.72
C VAL A 152 18.13 -11.29 -3.10
N ALA A 153 18.38 -10.09 -3.61
CA ALA A 153 17.94 -9.69 -4.94
C ALA A 153 18.47 -10.66 -6.01
N ASP A 154 19.76 -10.99 -5.96
CA ASP A 154 20.39 -11.94 -6.87
C ASP A 154 19.74 -13.34 -6.78
N SER A 155 19.39 -13.81 -5.57
CA SER A 155 18.78 -15.14 -5.38
C SER A 155 17.30 -15.22 -5.84
N PHE A 156 16.60 -14.10 -5.88
CA PHE A 156 15.23 -14.00 -6.40
C PHE A 156 15.16 -13.44 -7.82
N ASP A 157 16.29 -13.19 -8.45
CA ASP A 157 16.41 -12.57 -9.79
C ASP A 157 15.67 -11.22 -9.87
N ILE A 158 15.79 -10.41 -8.82
CA ILE A 158 15.20 -9.06 -8.73
C ILE A 158 16.18 -8.07 -9.36
N CYS A 159 15.68 -7.29 -10.32
CA CYS A 159 16.42 -6.19 -10.92
C CYS A 159 16.51 -5.01 -9.94
N ILE A 160 17.70 -4.49 -9.75
CA ILE A 160 17.91 -3.26 -8.97
C ILE A 160 17.96 -2.07 -9.92
N ALA A 161 17.08 -1.10 -9.67
CA ALA A 161 17.04 0.16 -10.40
C ALA A 161 17.53 1.33 -9.55
N GLU A 162 18.35 2.20 -10.12
CA GLU A 162 18.89 3.39 -9.50
C GLU A 162 19.10 4.48 -10.57
N ASN A 163 18.71 5.70 -10.29
CA ASN A 163 18.90 6.82 -11.22
C ASN A 163 18.44 6.51 -12.67
N TYR A 164 17.24 5.94 -12.83
CA TYR A 164 16.66 5.51 -14.11
C TYR A 164 17.54 4.49 -14.89
N LYS A 165 18.40 3.77 -14.18
CA LYS A 165 19.17 2.67 -14.74
C LYS A 165 18.86 1.39 -13.98
N VAL A 166 18.44 0.37 -14.70
CA VAL A 166 18.22 -0.97 -14.15
C VAL A 166 19.43 -1.84 -14.42
N THR A 167 19.84 -2.60 -13.41
CA THR A 167 20.90 -3.61 -13.56
C THR A 167 20.23 -4.97 -13.71
N GLU A 168 20.39 -5.57 -14.89
CA GLU A 168 19.98 -6.95 -15.17
C GLU A 168 21.18 -7.89 -15.06
N ILE A 169 20.95 -9.06 -14.48
CA ILE A 169 21.96 -10.12 -14.43
C ILE A 169 21.61 -11.12 -15.52
N THR A 170 22.45 -11.19 -16.56
CA THR A 170 22.21 -12.07 -17.71
C THR A 170 23.32 -13.12 -17.84
N GLY A 171 22.96 -14.29 -18.37
CA GLY A 171 23.88 -15.36 -18.75
C GLY A 171 23.81 -16.61 -17.88
N LYS A 172 24.19 -17.76 -18.45
CA LYS A 172 24.07 -19.13 -17.87
C LYS A 172 24.77 -19.32 -16.50
N LYS A 173 25.55 -18.34 -16.00
CA LYS A 173 26.26 -18.38 -14.73
C LYS A 173 26.18 -17.04 -13.98
N HIS A 174 25.17 -16.23 -14.16
CA HIS A 174 24.99 -14.92 -13.49
C HIS A 174 26.25 -14.01 -13.53
N LYS A 175 27.05 -14.08 -14.62
CA LYS A 175 28.36 -13.42 -14.67
C LYS A 175 28.37 -12.09 -15.41
N LYS A 176 27.35 -11.77 -16.19
CA LYS A 176 27.28 -10.51 -16.93
C LYS A 176 26.21 -9.60 -16.37
N LYS A 177 26.61 -8.42 -15.94
CA LYS A 177 25.72 -7.34 -15.52
C LYS A 177 25.56 -6.38 -16.71
N HIS A 178 24.32 -6.18 -17.13
CA HIS A 178 23.99 -5.17 -18.12
C HIS A 178 23.21 -4.06 -17.42
N LYS A 179 23.58 -2.81 -17.70
CA LYS A 179 22.81 -1.64 -17.27
C LYS A 179 21.97 -1.18 -18.46
N LYS A 180 20.67 -1.14 -18.25
CA LYS A 180 19.70 -0.62 -19.22
C LYS A 180 19.16 0.71 -18.68
N THR A 181 19.12 1.76 -19.50
CA THR A 181 18.45 3.00 -19.16
C THR A 181 16.95 2.81 -19.32
N LEU A 182 16.17 3.24 -18.34
CA LEU A 182 14.73 3.23 -18.40
C LEU A 182 14.26 4.57 -18.97
N GLU A 183 13.61 4.54 -20.11
CA GLU A 183 13.16 5.74 -20.82
C GLU A 183 11.78 6.20 -20.36
N ASN A 184 10.86 5.26 -20.16
CA ASN A 184 9.49 5.54 -19.74
C ASN A 184 9.18 4.83 -18.41
N VAL A 185 9.30 5.57 -17.32
CA VAL A 185 9.04 5.07 -15.96
C VAL A 185 7.79 5.74 -15.41
N LYS A 186 6.82 4.92 -15.05
CA LYS A 186 5.64 5.35 -14.32
C LYS A 186 5.88 5.17 -12.82
N MET A 187 6.19 6.27 -12.13
CA MET A 187 6.29 6.29 -10.67
C MET A 187 4.90 6.58 -10.09
N ILE A 188 4.34 5.60 -9.38
CA ILE A 188 2.99 5.70 -8.81
C ILE A 188 3.11 6.27 -7.40
N CYS A 189 2.41 7.36 -7.12
CA CYS A 189 2.51 8.13 -5.89
C CYS A 189 3.91 8.72 -5.65
N ALA A 190 4.61 9.14 -6.72
CA ALA A 190 5.82 9.91 -6.65
C ALA A 190 5.47 11.38 -6.76
N GLY A 191 5.63 12.22 -5.92
CA GLY A 191 5.39 13.67 -5.94
C GLY A 191 5.03 14.15 -4.55
N ASN A 192 5.64 15.23 -4.11
CA ASN A 192 5.37 15.96 -2.86
C ASN A 192 4.85 15.12 -1.69
N GLN A 193 5.55 14.00 -1.38
CA GLN A 193 5.24 13.13 -0.25
C GLN A 193 3.96 12.25 -0.40
N MET A 194 3.34 12.17 -1.56
CA MET A 194 2.27 11.21 -1.76
C MET A 194 2.79 9.77 -1.68
N GLN A 195 2.18 8.99 -0.81
CA GLN A 195 2.49 7.58 -0.58
C GLN A 195 1.21 6.75 -0.76
N LEU A 196 1.35 5.49 -1.11
CA LEU A 196 0.21 4.59 -1.33
C LEU A 196 -0.61 4.31 -0.05
N GLU A 197 -0.05 4.61 1.11
CA GLU A 197 -0.71 4.41 2.40
C GLU A 197 -2.01 5.22 2.48
N ASN A 198 -3.09 4.54 2.82
CA ASN A 198 -4.45 5.07 2.90
C ASN A 198 -5.06 5.59 1.58
N VAL A 199 -4.39 5.38 0.45
CA VAL A 199 -4.94 5.73 -0.87
C VAL A 199 -5.97 4.69 -1.31
N SER A 200 -7.13 5.15 -1.73
CA SER A 200 -8.18 4.25 -2.22
C SER A 200 -7.76 3.56 -3.54
N PRO A 201 -8.20 2.32 -3.80
CA PRO A 201 -7.96 1.65 -5.08
C PRO A 201 -8.48 2.44 -6.29
N ALA A 202 -9.55 3.23 -6.12
CA ALA A 202 -10.07 4.10 -7.17
C ALA A 202 -9.09 5.21 -7.53
N LEU A 203 -8.51 5.87 -6.53
CA LEU A 203 -7.50 6.91 -6.75
C LEU A 203 -6.22 6.33 -7.37
N VAL A 204 -5.80 5.12 -6.96
CA VAL A 204 -4.66 4.44 -7.61
C VAL A 204 -4.95 4.21 -9.10
N LEU A 205 -6.16 3.78 -9.45
CA LEU A 205 -6.55 3.57 -10.85
C LEU A 205 -6.59 4.89 -11.63
N GLU A 206 -7.08 5.95 -11.01
CA GLU A 206 -7.06 7.30 -11.59
C GLU A 206 -5.62 7.76 -11.86
N MET A 207 -4.72 7.61 -10.88
CA MET A 207 -3.29 7.90 -11.05
C MET A 207 -2.66 7.09 -12.19
N LEU A 208 -3.02 5.81 -12.32
CA LEU A 208 -2.52 4.96 -13.40
C LEU A 208 -3.03 5.39 -14.79
N ASN A 209 -4.20 5.98 -14.87
CA ASN A 209 -4.81 6.43 -16.11
C ASN A 209 -4.47 7.89 -16.46
N ASN A 210 -4.10 8.71 -15.48
CA ASN A 210 -3.81 10.12 -15.66
C ASN A 210 -2.29 10.35 -15.77
N ARG A 211 -1.85 11.00 -16.85
CA ARG A 211 -0.43 11.30 -17.11
C ARG A 211 0.11 12.40 -16.18
N ASP A 212 -0.72 13.28 -15.67
CA ASP A 212 -0.31 14.42 -14.84
C ASP A 212 0.16 14.01 -13.44
N TYR A 213 -0.19 12.79 -12.97
CA TYR A 213 0.30 12.22 -11.72
C TYR A 213 1.61 11.44 -11.85
N LEU A 214 2.25 11.50 -13.00
CA LEU A 214 3.38 10.64 -13.34
C LEU A 214 4.65 11.47 -13.53
N GLU A 215 5.72 11.12 -12.82
CA GLU A 215 7.06 11.57 -13.20
C GLU A 215 7.50 10.81 -14.45
N THR A 216 7.35 11.44 -15.59
CA THR A 216 8.04 11.00 -16.82
C THR A 216 9.29 11.84 -17.00
N LYS A 217 10.45 11.20 -17.09
CA LYS A 217 11.68 11.91 -17.40
C LYS A 217 11.68 12.34 -18.85
N SER A 218 11.19 13.54 -19.12
CA SER A 218 11.12 14.11 -20.47
C SER A 218 12.35 14.91 -20.90
N GLU A 219 13.41 14.98 -20.09
CA GLU A 219 14.58 15.82 -20.38
C GLU A 219 15.40 15.44 -21.63
N HIS A 220 15.13 14.29 -22.24
CA HIS A 220 15.81 13.86 -23.47
C HIS A 220 14.94 13.97 -24.75
N ARG A 221 13.71 14.50 -24.66
CA ARG A 221 12.79 14.55 -25.80
C ARG A 221 12.98 15.72 -26.75
N GLU A 222 13.88 16.67 -26.46
CA GLU A 222 14.06 17.84 -27.32
C GLU A 222 14.91 17.60 -28.60
N LYS A 223 15.46 16.41 -28.81
CA LYS A 223 16.38 16.17 -29.94
C LYS A 223 16.12 14.98 -30.86
N SER A 224 14.98 14.33 -30.80
CA SER A 224 14.66 13.34 -31.83
C SER A 224 13.36 13.68 -32.55
N HIS A 225 13.48 13.87 -33.84
CA HIS A 225 12.42 14.16 -34.82
C HIS A 225 11.19 13.26 -34.66
N ARG A 226 10.01 13.89 -34.85
CA ARG A 226 8.75 13.26 -35.19
C ARG A 226 8.95 11.96 -35.96
N SER A 227 8.65 10.85 -35.33
CA SER A 227 8.14 9.67 -35.98
C SER A 227 6.84 9.28 -35.29
N GLU A 228 5.87 8.98 -36.14
CA GLU A 228 4.45 8.86 -35.88
C GLU A 228 4.12 7.78 -34.85
N MET A 229 3.18 8.12 -33.97
CA MET A 229 2.24 7.26 -33.26
C MET A 229 2.60 5.76 -33.12
N HIS A 230 3.50 5.46 -32.24
CA HIS A 230 3.35 4.29 -31.40
C HIS A 230 3.10 4.79 -30.00
N HIS A 231 2.02 4.31 -29.35
CA HIS A 231 1.81 4.50 -27.93
C HIS A 231 3.08 4.04 -27.23
N ASP A 232 3.86 4.98 -26.68
CA ASP A 232 5.03 4.67 -25.85
C ASP A 232 4.54 3.84 -24.69
N GLU A 233 4.66 2.52 -24.80
CA GLU A 233 4.36 1.60 -23.72
C GLU A 233 5.33 1.91 -22.59
N ASP A 234 4.81 2.22 -21.41
CA ASP A 234 5.63 2.43 -20.23
C ASP A 234 6.53 1.20 -20.04
N CYS A 235 7.84 1.38 -19.98
CA CYS A 235 8.76 0.25 -19.80
C CYS A 235 8.85 -0.20 -18.34
N ALA A 236 8.47 0.68 -17.39
CA ALA A 236 8.53 0.39 -15.96
C ALA A 236 7.37 1.02 -15.19
N TRP A 237 6.79 0.23 -14.28
CA TRP A 237 5.80 0.66 -13.29
C TRP A 237 6.35 0.43 -11.89
N ILE A 238 6.57 1.52 -11.13
CA ILE A 238 7.19 1.49 -9.82
C ILE A 238 6.26 2.17 -8.81
N ALA A 239 5.81 1.41 -7.82
CA ALA A 239 5.01 1.92 -6.72
C ALA A 239 5.89 2.49 -5.62
N ASN A 240 5.69 3.76 -5.27
CA ASN A 240 6.39 4.41 -4.16
C ASN A 240 5.68 4.12 -2.84
N VAL A 241 6.36 3.45 -1.92
CA VAL A 241 5.77 2.99 -0.65
C VAL A 241 6.76 3.17 0.50
N THR A 242 6.25 3.58 1.65
CA THR A 242 6.99 3.58 2.91
C THR A 242 6.78 2.27 3.65
N ASN A 243 5.54 1.79 3.69
CA ASN A 243 5.18 0.56 4.36
C ASN A 243 4.35 -0.39 3.46
N PRO A 244 5.01 -1.35 2.78
CA PRO A 244 4.32 -2.25 1.86
C PRO A 244 3.30 -3.18 2.54
N LYS A 245 3.32 -3.33 3.88
CA LYS A 245 2.30 -4.10 4.60
C LYS A 245 0.93 -3.41 4.58
N MET A 246 0.93 -2.08 4.69
CA MET A 246 -0.30 -1.28 4.76
C MET A 246 -1.02 -1.17 3.41
N VAL A 247 -0.33 -1.45 2.31
CA VAL A 247 -0.80 -1.25 0.93
C VAL A 247 -0.91 -2.56 0.14
N SER A 248 -1.14 -3.66 0.83
CA SER A 248 -1.16 -5.01 0.24
C SER A 248 -2.17 -5.14 -0.93
N LEU A 249 -3.36 -4.55 -0.81
CA LEU A 249 -4.36 -4.53 -1.89
C LEU A 249 -3.89 -3.72 -3.08
N GLN A 250 -3.41 -2.51 -2.84
CA GLN A 250 -2.93 -1.60 -3.89
C GLN A 250 -1.74 -2.20 -4.64
N LEU A 251 -0.80 -2.84 -3.92
CA LEU A 251 0.33 -3.54 -4.54
C LEU A 251 -0.12 -4.73 -5.40
N ALA A 252 -1.07 -5.52 -4.91
CA ALA A 252 -1.65 -6.61 -5.70
C ALA A 252 -2.31 -6.07 -6.98
N MET A 253 -3.10 -5.00 -6.87
CA MET A 253 -3.81 -4.38 -7.98
C MET A 253 -2.84 -3.80 -9.02
N ILE A 254 -1.84 -3.03 -8.59
CA ILE A 254 -0.83 -2.44 -9.48
C ILE A 254 -0.05 -3.54 -10.20
N SER A 255 0.34 -4.59 -9.46
CA SER A 255 1.09 -5.72 -10.02
C SER A 255 0.27 -6.51 -11.04
N ASP A 256 -1.00 -6.78 -10.75
CA ASP A 256 -1.89 -7.48 -11.67
C ASP A 256 -2.16 -6.64 -12.93
N LEU A 257 -2.36 -5.32 -12.81
CA LEU A 257 -2.52 -4.41 -13.95
C LEU A 257 -1.26 -4.26 -14.79
N ALA A 258 -0.08 -4.22 -14.15
CA ALA A 258 1.20 -4.17 -14.86
C ALA A 258 1.49 -5.49 -15.59
N TRP A 259 0.95 -6.60 -15.08
CA TRP A 259 1.03 -7.92 -15.72
C TRP A 259 0.02 -8.07 -16.85
N ASN A 260 -1.24 -7.78 -16.57
CA ASN A 260 -2.35 -7.87 -17.52
C ASN A 260 -3.27 -6.66 -17.37
N GLY A 261 -3.33 -5.80 -18.38
CA GLY A 261 -4.15 -4.58 -18.38
C GLY A 261 -5.65 -4.82 -18.13
N GLU A 262 -6.11 -6.03 -18.35
CA GLU A 262 -7.52 -6.41 -18.16
C GLU A 262 -7.87 -6.91 -16.75
N ALA A 263 -6.90 -6.87 -15.81
CA ALA A 263 -7.09 -7.40 -14.44
C ALA A 263 -8.28 -6.78 -13.69
N LEU A 264 -8.74 -5.59 -14.09
CA LEU A 264 -9.88 -4.88 -13.49
C LEU A 264 -11.12 -4.81 -14.40
N GLN A 265 -11.27 -5.67 -15.42
CA GLN A 265 -12.46 -5.66 -16.29
C GLN A 265 -13.80 -5.77 -15.54
N GLY A 266 -13.81 -6.46 -14.38
CA GLY A 266 -14.97 -6.54 -13.49
C GLY A 266 -15.16 -5.34 -12.55
N GLY A 267 -14.31 -4.31 -12.65
CA GLY A 267 -14.28 -3.16 -11.77
C GLY A 267 -13.58 -3.40 -10.42
N ILE A 268 -13.25 -2.31 -9.74
CA ILE A 268 -12.51 -2.32 -8.46
C ILE A 268 -13.26 -3.10 -7.38
N SER A 269 -14.58 -2.95 -7.30
CA SER A 269 -15.40 -3.62 -6.29
C SER A 269 -15.37 -5.15 -6.44
N SER A 270 -15.36 -5.66 -7.68
CA SER A 270 -15.19 -7.10 -7.97
C SER A 270 -13.77 -7.56 -7.67
N TYR A 271 -12.77 -6.76 -8.00
CA TYR A 271 -11.37 -7.05 -7.67
C TYR A 271 -11.17 -7.17 -6.15
N LEU A 272 -11.69 -6.20 -5.38
CA LEU A 272 -11.66 -6.22 -3.91
C LEU A 272 -12.33 -7.48 -3.35
N GLN A 273 -13.52 -7.84 -3.89
CA GLN A 273 -14.23 -9.06 -3.47
C GLN A 273 -13.38 -10.31 -3.71
N ASN A 274 -12.77 -10.44 -4.89
CA ASN A 274 -11.94 -11.59 -5.25
C ASN A 274 -10.66 -11.66 -4.41
N TRP A 275 -10.02 -10.52 -4.19
CA TRP A 275 -8.83 -10.42 -3.35
C TRP A 275 -9.13 -10.85 -1.91
N LEU A 276 -10.19 -10.29 -1.29
CA LEU A 276 -10.63 -10.69 0.05
C LEU A 276 -11.04 -12.18 0.11
N SER A 277 -11.68 -12.70 -0.95
CA SER A 277 -12.06 -14.12 -1.02
C SER A 277 -10.85 -15.05 -1.04
N SER A 278 -9.75 -14.62 -1.66
CA SER A 278 -8.50 -15.36 -1.67
C SER A 278 -7.83 -15.45 -0.29
N LEU A 279 -8.15 -14.49 0.60
CA LEU A 279 -7.59 -14.39 1.96
C LEU A 279 -8.48 -15.05 3.01
N PHE A 280 -9.77 -14.73 3.01
CA PHE A 280 -10.71 -15.09 4.08
C PHE A 280 -11.78 -16.10 3.66
N GLY A 281 -11.83 -16.48 2.38
CA GLY A 281 -12.93 -17.25 1.80
C GLY A 281 -14.16 -16.39 1.48
N ASN A 282 -15.03 -16.89 0.59
CA ASN A 282 -16.13 -16.12 0.01
C ASN A 282 -17.13 -15.57 1.05
N VAL A 283 -17.42 -16.34 2.10
CA VAL A 283 -18.42 -15.94 3.10
C VAL A 283 -17.93 -14.76 3.93
N ALA A 284 -16.72 -14.82 4.44
CA ALA A 284 -16.13 -13.73 5.21
C ALA A 284 -15.87 -12.51 4.31
N ALA A 285 -15.35 -12.70 3.11
CA ALA A 285 -15.08 -11.63 2.14
C ALA A 285 -16.31 -10.76 1.84
N LYS A 286 -17.50 -11.38 1.66
CA LYS A 286 -18.74 -10.62 1.45
C LYS A 286 -19.13 -9.72 2.61
N LYS A 287 -18.74 -10.09 3.84
CA LYS A 287 -18.98 -9.27 5.04
C LYS A 287 -17.90 -8.20 5.26
N ILE A 288 -16.66 -8.50 4.86
CA ILE A 288 -15.50 -7.59 4.99
C ILE A 288 -15.56 -6.47 3.95
N LYS A 289 -15.94 -6.81 2.71
CA LYS A 289 -15.93 -5.88 1.58
C LYS A 289 -16.59 -4.52 1.89
N PRO A 290 -17.85 -4.44 2.41
CA PRO A 290 -18.47 -3.15 2.68
C PRO A 290 -17.74 -2.33 3.74
N LEU A 291 -17.01 -2.97 4.67
CA LEU A 291 -16.16 -2.25 5.63
C LEU A 291 -14.99 -1.57 4.93
N MET A 292 -14.32 -2.28 4.01
CA MET A 292 -13.21 -1.73 3.25
C MET A 292 -13.64 -0.65 2.26
N GLU A 293 -14.81 -0.80 1.63
CA GLU A 293 -15.38 0.22 0.73
C GLU A 293 -15.69 1.51 1.51
N GLU A 294 -16.27 1.39 2.70
CA GLU A 294 -16.54 2.55 3.56
C GLU A 294 -15.24 3.18 4.08
N TYR A 295 -14.26 2.38 4.48
CA TYR A 295 -12.93 2.86 4.85
C TYR A 295 -12.31 3.70 3.74
N TYR A 296 -12.26 3.19 2.51
CA TYR A 296 -11.72 3.92 1.37
C TYR A 296 -12.54 5.15 1.00
N ARG A 297 -13.86 5.13 1.20
CA ARG A 297 -14.71 6.32 1.04
C ARG A 297 -14.32 7.41 2.03
N LEU A 298 -14.16 7.08 3.30
CA LEU A 298 -13.78 8.05 4.33
C LEU A 298 -12.37 8.60 4.13
N THR A 299 -11.39 7.75 3.82
CA THR A 299 -10.02 8.19 3.55
C THR A 299 -9.88 9.00 2.26
N SER A 300 -10.77 8.83 1.28
CA SER A 300 -10.78 9.66 0.05
C SER A 300 -11.39 11.05 0.28
N ILE A 301 -12.24 11.24 1.29
CA ILE A 301 -12.71 12.58 1.70
C ILE A 301 -11.51 13.38 2.25
N ARG A 302 -10.76 12.77 3.18
CA ARG A 302 -9.53 13.34 3.70
C ARG A 302 -8.56 12.24 4.13
N GLN A 303 -7.36 12.26 3.58
CA GLN A 303 -6.34 11.28 3.96
C GLN A 303 -5.84 11.54 5.39
N PRO A 304 -5.71 10.50 6.24
CA PRO A 304 -5.22 10.64 7.61
C PRO A 304 -3.86 11.35 7.71
N ALA A 305 -2.93 11.08 6.79
CA ALA A 305 -1.63 11.71 6.76
C ALA A 305 -1.71 13.25 6.58
N PHE A 306 -2.70 13.75 5.81
CA PHE A 306 -2.90 15.20 5.66
C PHE A 306 -3.55 15.84 6.89
N MET A 307 -4.39 15.10 7.61
CA MET A 307 -4.94 15.59 8.88
C MET A 307 -3.85 15.70 9.96
N ALA A 308 -2.92 14.76 9.98
CA ALA A 308 -1.83 14.71 10.95
C ALA A 308 -0.68 15.71 10.67
N MET A 309 -0.77 16.53 9.64
CA MET A 309 0.25 17.56 9.37
C MET A 309 0.27 18.62 10.46
N PRO A 310 1.46 19.02 10.96
CA PRO A 310 1.58 20.04 11.98
C PRO A 310 0.92 21.34 11.54
N TYR A 311 0.11 21.94 12.42
CA TYR A 311 -0.60 23.21 12.19
C TYR A 311 -1.57 23.22 11.00
N GLY A 312 -1.87 22.05 10.46
CA GLY A 312 -2.84 21.92 9.36
C GLY A 312 -4.27 22.12 9.83
N ASP A 313 -5.05 22.88 9.07
CA ASP A 313 -6.50 22.90 9.17
C ASP A 313 -7.04 21.66 8.46
N THR A 314 -7.84 20.86 9.18
CA THR A 314 -8.44 19.64 8.61
C THR A 314 -9.52 19.90 7.57
N LYS A 315 -10.02 21.15 7.48
CA LYS A 315 -11.16 21.57 6.67
C LYS A 315 -12.51 21.01 7.12
N PHE A 316 -12.58 20.45 8.32
CA PHE A 316 -13.83 20.01 8.93
C PHE A 316 -14.16 20.93 10.10
N HIS A 317 -15.39 21.45 10.16
CA HIS A 317 -15.81 22.41 11.15
C HIS A 317 -17.14 22.03 11.77
N SER A 318 -17.29 22.24 13.09
CA SER A 318 -18.52 21.93 13.82
C SER A 318 -19.67 22.87 13.45
N GLY A 319 -19.36 24.12 13.09
CA GLY A 319 -20.36 25.14 12.72
C GLY A 319 -20.85 25.06 11.27
N GLU A 320 -20.28 24.20 10.42
CA GLU A 320 -20.53 24.18 8.98
C GLU A 320 -21.22 22.89 8.53
N PHE A 321 -22.01 22.99 7.45
CA PHE A 321 -22.66 21.84 6.78
C PHE A 321 -23.36 20.85 7.73
N GLY A 322 -24.02 21.34 8.78
CA GLY A 322 -24.72 20.53 9.78
C GLY A 322 -23.77 19.69 10.62
N ASN A 323 -22.75 20.33 11.19
CA ASN A 323 -21.68 19.72 11.99
C ASN A 323 -20.93 18.63 11.21
N GLU A 324 -20.17 19.07 10.22
CA GLU A 324 -19.38 18.21 9.34
C GLU A 324 -18.36 17.38 10.11
N LEU A 325 -17.71 18.00 11.12
CA LEU A 325 -16.71 17.35 11.97
C LEU A 325 -17.33 16.15 12.70
N GLU A 326 -18.43 16.34 13.41
CA GLU A 326 -19.10 15.29 14.17
C GLU A 326 -19.61 14.17 13.27
N ARG A 327 -20.20 14.51 12.10
CA ARG A 327 -20.67 13.50 11.14
C ARG A 327 -19.54 12.62 10.60
N TYR A 328 -18.37 13.19 10.37
CA TYR A 328 -17.22 12.44 9.90
C TYR A 328 -16.67 11.50 10.99
N LEU A 329 -16.56 11.99 12.24
CA LEU A 329 -16.18 11.17 13.39
C LEU A 329 -17.19 10.06 13.66
N TYR A 330 -18.50 10.36 13.60
CA TYR A 330 -19.56 9.37 13.76
C TYR A 330 -19.49 8.26 12.71
N ALA A 331 -19.20 8.60 11.45
CA ALA A 331 -19.03 7.61 10.40
C ALA A 331 -17.88 6.64 10.69
N TYR A 332 -16.77 7.13 11.21
CA TYR A 332 -15.66 6.28 11.66
C TYR A 332 -16.01 5.44 12.87
N ASP A 333 -16.74 5.98 13.83
CA ASP A 333 -17.16 5.23 15.03
C ASP A 333 -18.08 4.06 14.67
N LEU A 334 -19.04 4.31 13.78
CA LEU A 334 -19.91 3.26 13.24
C LEU A 334 -19.09 2.18 12.51
N LEU A 335 -18.08 2.59 11.73
CA LEU A 335 -17.21 1.66 11.01
C LEU A 335 -16.34 0.84 11.97
N LYS A 336 -15.76 1.45 13.03
CA LYS A 336 -15.04 0.74 14.10
C LYS A 336 -15.91 -0.32 14.75
N THR A 337 -17.12 0.07 15.12
CA THR A 337 -18.10 -0.83 15.78
C THR A 337 -18.46 -2.02 14.90
N LYS A 338 -18.79 -1.80 13.63
CA LYS A 338 -19.08 -2.88 12.67
C LYS A 338 -17.87 -3.80 12.47
N THR A 339 -16.68 -3.24 12.40
CA THR A 339 -15.43 -4.00 12.23
C THR A 339 -15.16 -4.89 13.45
N ALA A 340 -15.26 -4.34 14.66
CA ALA A 340 -15.07 -5.11 15.90
C ALA A 340 -16.11 -6.23 16.06
N ASN A 341 -17.35 -5.99 15.69
CA ASN A 341 -18.40 -7.01 15.73
C ASN A 341 -18.14 -8.13 14.72
N LEU A 342 -17.68 -7.81 13.50
CA LEU A 342 -17.33 -8.83 12.51
C LEU A 342 -16.15 -9.69 12.97
N GLU A 343 -15.10 -9.10 13.54
CA GLU A 343 -13.91 -9.82 14.04
C GLU A 343 -14.30 -10.94 15.02
N ARG A 344 -15.26 -10.69 15.92
CA ARG A 344 -15.72 -11.69 16.90
C ARG A 344 -16.34 -12.93 16.25
N THR A 345 -16.87 -12.80 15.03
CA THR A 345 -17.49 -13.90 14.29
C THR A 345 -16.52 -14.72 13.47
N LEU A 346 -15.27 -14.25 13.31
CA LEU A 346 -14.25 -14.91 12.50
C LEU A 346 -13.58 -16.06 13.29
N PRO A 347 -13.16 -17.13 12.59
CA PRO A 347 -12.31 -18.17 13.17
C PRO A 347 -11.03 -17.59 13.78
N ALA A 348 -10.54 -18.22 14.86
CA ALA A 348 -9.39 -17.71 15.60
C ALA A 348 -8.12 -17.59 14.73
N ASP A 349 -7.92 -18.51 13.80
CA ASP A 349 -6.78 -18.53 12.87
C ASP A 349 -6.85 -17.45 11.77
N GLN A 350 -7.98 -16.77 11.62
CA GLN A 350 -8.14 -15.65 10.69
C GLN A 350 -8.06 -14.27 11.38
N ARG A 351 -8.12 -14.20 12.71
CA ARG A 351 -8.22 -12.91 13.43
C ARG A 351 -6.97 -12.05 13.31
N ASP A 352 -5.79 -12.64 13.37
CA ASP A 352 -4.53 -11.88 13.21
C ASP A 352 -4.43 -11.26 11.82
N GLY A 353 -4.76 -12.01 10.77
CA GLY A 353 -4.79 -11.48 9.41
C GLY A 353 -5.89 -10.47 9.19
N PHE A 354 -7.07 -10.66 9.80
CA PHE A 354 -8.15 -9.67 9.77
C PHE A 354 -7.76 -8.38 10.49
N PHE A 355 -7.13 -8.50 11.65
CA PHE A 355 -6.59 -7.34 12.36
C PHE A 355 -5.62 -6.58 11.47
N GLU A 356 -4.66 -7.25 10.86
CA GLU A 356 -3.62 -6.65 10.04
C GLU A 356 -4.18 -5.94 8.80
N ILE A 357 -5.10 -6.60 8.08
CA ILE A 357 -5.56 -6.15 6.75
C ILE A 357 -6.77 -5.22 6.83
N VAL A 358 -7.63 -5.40 7.82
CA VAL A 358 -8.94 -4.73 7.90
C VAL A 358 -9.03 -3.82 9.12
N LYS A 359 -8.83 -4.40 10.31
CA LYS A 359 -9.08 -3.67 11.55
C LYS A 359 -8.06 -2.57 11.80
N TYR A 360 -6.78 -2.87 11.64
CA TYR A 360 -5.73 -1.89 11.89
C TYR A 360 -5.82 -0.66 10.97
N PRO A 361 -5.97 -0.76 9.63
CA PRO A 361 -6.15 0.41 8.77
C PRO A 361 -7.37 1.24 9.15
N ILE A 362 -8.50 0.61 9.43
CA ILE A 362 -9.75 1.29 9.82
C ILE A 362 -9.59 2.02 11.16
N PHE A 363 -9.07 1.33 12.17
CA PHE A 363 -8.92 1.88 13.51
C PHE A 363 -7.85 2.96 13.57
N SER A 364 -6.72 2.79 12.89
CA SER A 364 -5.68 3.81 12.85
C SER A 364 -6.18 5.09 12.17
N ALA A 365 -6.85 5.00 11.03
CA ALA A 365 -7.44 6.15 10.35
C ALA A 365 -8.50 6.85 11.22
N ALA A 366 -9.38 6.08 11.86
CA ALA A 366 -10.39 6.62 12.76
C ALA A 366 -9.77 7.34 13.98
N LEU A 367 -8.74 6.75 14.59
CA LEU A 367 -8.06 7.35 15.75
C LEU A 367 -7.23 8.58 15.37
N ILE A 368 -6.65 8.61 14.17
CA ILE A 368 -5.97 9.80 13.66
C ILE A 368 -7.00 10.92 13.43
N ALA A 369 -8.13 10.60 12.79
CA ALA A 369 -9.21 11.56 12.59
C ALA A 369 -9.73 12.12 13.93
N GLU A 370 -10.04 11.25 14.89
CA GLU A 370 -10.50 11.63 16.23
C GLU A 370 -9.46 12.49 16.95
N LYS A 371 -8.18 12.10 16.92
CA LYS A 371 -7.08 12.86 17.51
C LYS A 371 -6.98 14.29 16.95
N GLU A 372 -6.99 14.42 15.61
CA GLU A 372 -6.74 15.72 14.97
C GLU A 372 -7.97 16.63 14.96
N LEU A 373 -9.16 16.06 14.73
CA LEU A 373 -10.41 16.81 14.68
C LEU A 373 -10.79 17.33 16.07
N GLU A 374 -10.69 16.50 17.09
CA GLU A 374 -10.95 16.89 18.48
C GLU A 374 -9.90 17.89 18.98
N ALA A 375 -8.64 17.76 18.58
CA ALA A 375 -7.64 18.78 18.91
C ALA A 375 -7.93 20.10 18.20
N GLN A 376 -8.43 20.07 16.95
CA GLN A 376 -8.87 21.28 16.26
C GLN A 376 -10.08 21.90 16.95
N GLU A 377 -11.08 21.11 17.29
CA GLU A 377 -12.28 21.59 18.01
C GLU A 377 -11.88 22.26 19.34
N ALA A 378 -11.03 21.61 20.12
CA ALA A 378 -10.52 22.19 21.35
C ALA A 378 -9.84 23.56 21.12
N ARG A 379 -9.04 23.71 20.06
CA ARG A 379 -8.40 24.97 19.70
C ARG A 379 -9.41 26.02 19.23
N ASP A 380 -10.42 25.61 18.47
CA ASP A 380 -11.45 26.49 17.94
C ASP A 380 -12.33 27.06 19.05
N ILE A 381 -12.71 26.25 20.03
CA ILE A 381 -13.47 26.66 21.20
C ILE A 381 -12.62 27.57 22.11
N ALA A 382 -11.33 27.24 22.29
CA ALA A 382 -10.42 27.99 23.15
C ALA A 382 -9.90 29.29 22.51
N ARG A 383 -10.33 29.68 21.31
CA ARG A 383 -9.87 30.91 20.64
C ARG A 383 -10.19 32.17 21.45
N PRO A 384 -9.19 33.05 21.70
CA PRO A 384 -9.44 34.30 22.36
C PRO A 384 -10.43 35.19 21.60
N GLY A 385 -11.44 35.67 22.27
CA GLY A 385 -12.48 36.55 21.69
C GLY A 385 -13.76 35.87 21.27
N LEU A 386 -13.79 34.54 21.14
CA LEU A 386 -15.01 33.75 21.19
C LEU A 386 -15.26 33.39 22.65
N PHE A 387 -16.50 33.40 23.10
CA PHE A 387 -16.87 33.03 24.48
C PHE A 387 -16.39 31.60 24.77
N PRO A 388 -15.23 31.42 25.44
CA PRO A 388 -14.65 30.10 25.58
C PRO A 388 -15.49 29.32 26.57
N ASN A 389 -16.06 28.20 26.12
CA ASN A 389 -16.55 27.18 27.00
C ASN A 389 -15.36 26.28 27.40
N ASP A 390 -14.71 26.61 28.51
CA ASP A 390 -13.55 25.89 29.00
C ASP A 390 -13.76 24.39 29.15
N ASP A 391 -14.95 24.00 29.62
CA ASP A 391 -15.26 22.59 29.88
C ASP A 391 -15.43 21.79 28.57
N GLU A 392 -15.99 22.40 27.54
CA GLU A 392 -16.14 21.81 26.23
C GLU A 392 -14.77 21.65 25.53
N ALA A 393 -13.95 22.70 25.56
CA ALA A 393 -12.59 22.63 25.03
C ALA A 393 -11.73 21.56 25.74
N LYS A 394 -11.89 21.45 27.08
CA LYS A 394 -11.23 20.37 27.86
C LYS A 394 -11.73 18.99 27.46
N ALA A 395 -13.03 18.83 27.24
CA ALA A 395 -13.62 17.56 26.83
C ALA A 395 -13.06 17.10 25.48
N SER A 396 -13.05 17.97 24.45
CA SER A 396 -12.46 17.64 23.14
C SER A 396 -10.96 17.36 23.26
N ALA A 397 -10.21 18.14 24.06
CA ALA A 397 -8.80 17.87 24.29
C ALA A 397 -8.55 16.50 24.95
N ALA A 398 -9.40 16.09 25.91
CA ALA A 398 -9.29 14.79 26.55
C ALA A 398 -9.59 13.64 25.58
N VAL A 399 -10.61 13.78 24.71
CA VAL A 399 -10.91 12.82 23.65
C VAL A 399 -9.73 12.67 22.69
N SER A 400 -9.16 13.79 22.23
CA SER A 400 -7.97 13.80 21.36
C SER A 400 -6.78 13.06 21.98
N LEU A 401 -6.48 13.32 23.25
CA LEU A 401 -5.39 12.62 23.98
C LEU A 401 -5.66 11.14 24.15
N ASN A 402 -6.90 10.76 24.43
CA ASN A 402 -7.30 9.38 24.53
C ASN A 402 -7.14 8.64 23.19
N ALA A 403 -7.57 9.27 22.09
CA ALA A 403 -7.39 8.73 20.74
C ALA A 403 -5.89 8.52 20.44
N PHE A 404 -5.03 9.48 20.78
CA PHE A 404 -3.58 9.34 20.63
C PHE A 404 -2.99 8.18 21.44
N ASN A 405 -3.39 8.03 22.69
CA ASN A 405 -2.93 6.94 23.53
C ASN A 405 -3.42 5.57 23.04
N THR A 406 -4.65 5.52 22.55
CA THR A 406 -5.23 4.31 21.95
C THR A 406 -4.52 3.95 20.64
N LEU A 407 -4.15 4.93 19.81
CA LEU A 407 -3.35 4.70 18.61
C LEU A 407 -1.96 4.10 18.94
N LYS A 408 -1.29 4.60 19.98
CA LYS A 408 -0.03 4.01 20.47
C LYS A 408 -0.20 2.55 20.91
N GLN A 409 -1.29 2.24 21.61
CA GLN A 409 -1.59 0.86 22.03
C GLN A 409 -1.90 -0.04 20.82
N LEU A 410 -2.65 0.46 19.83
CA LEU A 410 -2.95 -0.25 18.59
C LEU A 410 -1.65 -0.60 17.82
N ASN A 411 -0.74 0.36 17.71
CA ASN A 411 0.58 0.15 17.08
C ASN A 411 1.42 -0.87 17.87
N ALA A 412 1.46 -0.76 19.19
CA ALA A 412 2.18 -1.70 20.04
C ALA A 412 1.62 -3.13 19.91
N TYR A 413 0.30 -3.27 19.73
CA TYR A 413 -0.32 -4.56 19.47
C TYR A 413 0.08 -5.10 18.09
N TYR A 414 0.03 -4.28 17.03
CA TYR A 414 0.45 -4.68 15.68
C TYR A 414 1.89 -5.21 15.67
N LEU A 415 2.81 -4.51 16.34
CA LEU A 415 4.22 -4.91 16.39
C LEU A 415 4.48 -6.25 17.12
N LYS A 416 3.52 -6.71 17.94
CA LYS A 416 3.58 -8.02 18.60
C LYS A 416 3.03 -9.16 17.76
N LEU A 417 2.26 -8.86 16.69
CA LEU A 417 1.68 -9.89 15.81
C LEU A 417 2.75 -10.80 15.22
N GLY A 418 2.36 -12.04 14.96
CA GLY A 418 3.26 -13.04 14.40
C GLY A 418 4.53 -13.25 15.24
N LYS A 419 4.45 -13.12 16.59
CA LYS A 419 5.57 -13.19 17.52
C LYS A 419 6.65 -12.12 17.24
N GLY A 420 6.23 -10.90 16.89
CA GLY A 420 7.12 -9.79 16.59
C GLY A 420 7.82 -9.89 15.24
N LYS A 421 7.32 -10.71 14.34
CA LYS A 421 7.86 -10.87 12.97
C LYS A 421 7.97 -9.51 12.25
N TRP A 422 7.07 -8.59 12.53
CA TRP A 422 6.94 -7.27 11.91
C TRP A 422 7.27 -6.13 12.88
N SER A 423 8.05 -6.39 13.93
CA SER A 423 8.30 -5.46 15.05
C SER A 423 8.93 -4.12 14.66
N SER A 424 9.46 -3.99 13.46
CA SER A 424 10.08 -2.74 12.96
C SER A 424 9.37 -2.12 11.77
N ILE A 425 8.20 -2.67 11.36
CA ILE A 425 7.59 -2.29 10.08
C ILE A 425 6.73 -1.02 10.15
N ILE A 426 6.20 -0.69 11.34
CA ILE A 426 5.46 0.56 11.54
C ILE A 426 6.43 1.65 11.98
N ALA A 427 6.41 2.78 11.27
CA ALA A 427 7.10 3.97 11.72
C ALA A 427 6.45 4.48 13.01
N THR A 428 7.27 4.74 14.03
CA THR A 428 6.82 5.28 15.32
C THR A 428 7.10 6.78 15.43
N ASP A 429 7.64 7.37 14.38
CA ASP A 429 8.10 8.75 14.29
C ASP A 429 7.40 9.57 13.19
N GLY A 430 6.34 9.03 12.57
CA GLY A 430 5.50 9.75 11.61
C GLY A 430 4.68 10.89 12.24
N ALA A 431 4.16 11.81 11.41
CA ALA A 431 3.33 12.91 11.86
C ALA A 431 2.08 12.42 12.63
N GLU A 432 1.51 11.30 12.20
CA GLU A 432 0.37 10.64 12.86
C GLU A 432 0.68 10.18 14.28
N MET A 433 1.97 9.95 14.60
CA MET A 433 2.46 9.54 15.93
C MET A 433 2.94 10.70 16.80
N GLN A 434 2.80 11.93 16.32
CA GLN A 434 3.02 13.13 17.14
C GLN A 434 1.84 13.33 18.09
N ALA A 435 2.15 13.89 19.26
CA ALA A 435 1.10 14.29 20.19
C ALA A 435 0.20 15.36 19.55
N PRO A 436 -1.11 15.37 19.86
CA PRO A 436 -2.02 16.37 19.31
C PRO A 436 -1.62 17.77 19.77
N GLN A 437 -1.86 18.75 18.92
CA GLN A 437 -1.59 20.14 19.22
C GLN A 437 -2.79 20.77 19.91
N LEU A 438 -2.72 20.82 21.24
CA LEU A 438 -3.79 21.32 22.08
C LEU A 438 -3.58 22.81 22.45
N PRO A 439 -4.63 23.54 22.86
CA PRO A 439 -4.49 24.87 23.39
C PRO A 439 -3.44 24.93 24.51
N GLY A 440 -2.66 25.99 24.56
CA GLY A 440 -1.59 26.18 25.55
C GLY A 440 -0.27 25.42 25.26
N THR A 441 -0.25 24.49 24.33
CA THR A 441 0.98 23.76 23.92
C THR A 441 1.66 24.38 22.69
N LEU A 442 0.99 25.32 22.02
CA LEU A 442 1.47 25.94 20.79
C LEU A 442 2.48 27.06 21.07
N PRO A 443 3.55 27.15 20.27
CA PRO A 443 4.44 28.34 20.30
C PRO A 443 3.68 29.62 20.01
N ALA A 444 4.10 30.74 20.63
CA ALA A 444 3.41 32.04 20.50
C ALA A 444 3.26 32.54 19.05
N LYS A 445 4.21 32.18 18.15
CA LYS A 445 4.13 32.49 16.71
C LYS A 445 2.97 31.78 16.03
N ASP A 446 2.68 30.54 16.43
CA ASP A 446 1.65 29.69 15.81
C ASP A 446 0.26 30.07 16.31
N ILE A 447 0.17 30.57 17.57
CA ILE A 447 -1.06 31.17 18.09
C ILE A 447 -1.45 32.38 17.24
N LYS A 448 -0.47 33.22 16.84
CA LYS A 448 -0.74 34.38 15.96
C LYS A 448 -1.28 33.95 14.59
N LEU A 449 -0.75 32.87 14.01
CA LEU A 449 -1.23 32.34 12.73
C LEU A 449 -2.66 31.81 12.85
N LEU A 450 -2.97 31.06 13.92
CA LEU A 450 -4.33 30.58 14.18
C LEU A 450 -5.33 31.74 14.40
N MET A 451 -4.90 32.79 15.07
CA MET A 451 -5.70 34.00 15.24
C MET A 451 -5.92 34.75 13.91
N GLN A 452 -4.91 34.80 13.04
CA GLN A 452 -5.04 35.40 11.71
C GLN A 452 -6.00 34.57 10.84
N ASP A 453 -5.88 33.26 10.86
CA ASP A 453 -6.80 32.35 10.16
C ASP A 453 -8.26 32.51 10.61
N ALA A 454 -8.46 32.68 11.93
CA ALA A 454 -9.78 32.95 12.48
C ALA A 454 -10.35 34.30 12.01
N PHE A 455 -9.48 35.30 11.89
CA PHE A 455 -9.83 36.61 11.37
C PHE A 455 -10.20 36.56 9.87
N ASP A 456 -9.36 35.90 9.07
CA ASP A 456 -9.56 35.80 7.61
C ASP A 456 -10.85 35.04 7.25
N ARG A 457 -11.26 34.08 8.09
CA ARG A 457 -12.53 33.34 7.92
C ARG A 457 -13.78 34.13 8.35
N ASN A 458 -13.63 35.09 9.25
CA ASN A 458 -14.75 35.85 9.82
C ASN A 458 -14.57 37.37 9.56
N GLN A 459 -14.44 37.77 8.30
CA GLN A 459 -14.28 39.19 7.93
C GLN A 459 -15.42 40.09 8.45
N ASP A 460 -16.59 39.54 8.70
CA ASP A 460 -17.75 40.27 9.26
C ASP A 460 -17.63 40.57 10.78
N LEU A 461 -16.58 40.05 11.44
CA LEU A 461 -16.33 40.22 12.85
C LEU A 461 -15.24 41.28 13.15
N GLN A 462 -15.16 42.34 12.34
CA GLN A 462 -14.22 43.45 12.53
C GLN A 462 -14.14 44.01 13.97
N PRO A 463 -15.24 44.16 14.73
CA PRO A 463 -15.19 44.61 16.13
C PRO A 463 -14.39 43.65 17.04
N LEU A 464 -14.42 42.34 16.78
CA LEU A 464 -13.71 41.33 17.53
C LEU A 464 -12.19 41.37 17.29
N VAL A 465 -11.74 41.85 16.13
CA VAL A 465 -10.31 42.01 15.82
C VAL A 465 -9.61 42.99 16.72
N THR A 466 -10.28 44.08 17.05
CA THR A 466 -9.74 45.09 17.96
C THR A 466 -9.58 44.50 19.38
N PHE A 467 -10.48 43.63 19.76
CA PHE A 467 -10.43 42.90 21.03
C PHE A 467 -9.28 41.89 21.06
N THR A 468 -9.14 41.09 19.98
CA THR A 468 -8.08 40.06 19.90
C THR A 468 -6.68 40.67 19.81
N LYS A 469 -6.50 41.86 19.25
CA LYS A 469 -5.20 42.54 19.21
C LYS A 469 -4.61 42.86 20.60
N ASN A 470 -5.45 42.92 21.64
CA ASN A 470 -5.05 43.16 23.00
C ASN A 470 -4.77 41.92 23.83
N ILE A 471 -4.97 40.71 23.24
CA ILE A 471 -4.67 39.46 23.91
C ILE A 471 -3.17 39.20 23.79
N THR A 472 -2.48 39.21 24.91
CA THR A 472 -1.05 38.91 24.98
C THR A 472 -0.84 37.40 24.93
N ALA A 473 0.30 36.94 24.38
CA ALA A 473 0.69 35.54 24.38
C ALA A 473 0.61 34.89 25.78
N LYS A 474 0.80 35.69 26.84
CA LYS A 474 0.69 35.26 28.24
C LYS A 474 -0.72 34.80 28.61
N ASN A 475 -1.76 35.46 28.11
CA ASN A 475 -3.15 35.08 28.39
C ASN A 475 -3.54 33.79 27.65
N ALA A 476 -2.94 33.51 26.49
CA ALA A 476 -3.16 32.26 25.80
C ALA A 476 -2.51 31.05 26.52
N TYR A 477 -1.47 31.28 27.31
CA TYR A 477 -0.80 30.22 28.08
C TYR A 477 -1.52 29.79 29.35
N ASP A 478 -2.50 30.57 29.85
CA ASP A 478 -3.28 30.17 31.03
C ASP A 478 -4.13 28.89 30.81
N TRP A 479 -4.29 28.50 29.56
CA TRP A 479 -4.94 27.22 29.18
C TRP A 479 -4.09 25.99 29.49
N THR A 480 -2.78 26.13 29.74
CA THR A 480 -1.87 25.00 29.96
C THR A 480 -2.31 24.12 31.14
N ASN A 481 -2.85 24.76 32.21
CA ASN A 481 -3.35 24.03 33.38
C ASN A 481 -4.72 23.37 33.13
N ALA A 482 -5.49 23.82 32.15
CA ALA A 482 -6.79 23.30 31.84
C ALA A 482 -6.73 21.92 31.12
N PHE A 483 -5.60 21.67 30.43
CA PHE A 483 -5.39 20.47 29.63
C PHE A 483 -4.42 19.48 30.25
N GLN A 484 -3.99 19.67 31.50
CA GLN A 484 -3.25 18.65 32.24
C GLN A 484 -4.21 17.50 32.56
N ALA A 485 -3.85 16.29 32.13
CA ALA A 485 -4.60 15.10 32.50
C ALA A 485 -4.66 14.98 34.02
N PRO A 486 -5.80 14.64 34.62
CA PRO A 486 -5.83 14.25 36.01
C PRO A 486 -4.88 13.08 36.24
N ALA A 487 -4.07 13.17 37.29
CA ALA A 487 -3.05 12.20 37.66
C ALA A 487 -3.65 10.80 37.92
#